data_b4c6e35743d0af60d52cf7a61e15e132
#
_entry.id   b4c6e35743d0af60d52cf7a61e15e132
#
_cell.length_a   1.000
_cell.length_b   1.000
_cell.length_c   1.000
_cell.angle_alpha   90.00
_cell.angle_beta   90.00
_cell.angle_gamma   90.00
#
_symmetry.space_group_name_H-M   'P 1'
#
loop_
_entity.id
_entity.type
_entity.pdbx_description
1 polymer ?
#
loop_
_entity_poly.entity_id
_entity_poly.type
_entity_poly.pdbx_seq_one_letter_code
_entity_poly.pdbx_strand_id
1 'polypeptide(L)'
;MNYKMERIFHPIGHGAFYTERFYERDNDDPSLSVVYDCGSKTPSILQNEIDITFLNHDVIDLFFVSHFHNDHICGVDYLLNSKQCTIKRFVIPVITEDIFIEAYLYNYIETGSGHSFANEFLTQCYNGENNDYLVTVDSFDDIRNGQIIDFENLEIDDMVSATGVVEIHNPTRVKKDNWLYIPSIVR
;
A
#
# COMPACT_ATOMS: atom_id res chain seq x y z
N MET A 1 -5.54 -22.70 16.79
CA MET A 1 -4.57 -22.49 15.70
C MET A 1 -3.45 -21.63 16.24
N ASN A 2 -2.19 -22.01 16.05
CA ASN A 2 -1.05 -21.20 16.48
C ASN A 2 -0.47 -20.54 15.25
N TYR A 3 -0.58 -19.21 15.16
CA TYR A 3 0.06 -18.42 14.12
C TYR A 3 1.31 -17.74 14.70
N LYS A 4 2.34 -17.57 13.88
CA LYS A 4 3.46 -16.68 14.16
C LYS A 4 3.19 -15.38 13.37
N MET A 5 3.38 -14.25 14.01
CA MET A 5 3.31 -12.94 13.38
C MET A 5 4.63 -12.20 13.61
N GLU A 6 5.13 -11.60 12.54
CA GLU A 6 6.31 -10.75 12.56
C GLU A 6 5.89 -9.34 12.18
N ARG A 7 6.32 -8.35 12.95
CA ARG A 7 6.06 -6.93 12.71
C ARG A 7 7.34 -6.15 12.80
N ILE A 8 7.66 -5.37 11.78
CA ILE A 8 8.91 -4.62 11.72
C ILE A 8 8.62 -3.17 11.33
N PHE A 9 9.02 -2.25 12.21
CA PHE A 9 9.21 -0.85 11.87
C PHE A 9 10.64 -0.68 11.39
N HIS A 10 10.82 -0.43 10.10
CA HIS A 10 12.13 -0.36 9.50
C HIS A 10 12.84 0.95 9.85
N PRO A 11 14.14 0.91 10.23
CA PRO A 11 14.88 2.10 10.66
C PRO A 11 15.39 2.90 9.45
N ILE A 12 14.47 3.46 8.67
CA ILE A 12 14.75 4.16 7.41
C ILE A 12 14.98 5.68 7.57
N GLY A 13 14.97 6.19 8.80
CA GLY A 13 15.10 7.61 9.09
C GLY A 13 13.81 8.38 8.84
N HIS A 14 13.86 9.48 8.05
CA HIS A 14 12.67 10.26 7.72
C HIS A 14 11.90 9.61 6.59
N GLY A 15 10.66 9.25 6.86
CA GLY A 15 9.77 8.52 5.95
C GLY A 15 9.00 7.44 6.70
N ALA A 16 8.41 6.50 5.97
CA ALA A 16 7.70 5.37 6.56
C ALA A 16 7.96 4.08 5.79
N PHE A 17 8.25 3.03 6.54
CA PHE A 17 8.32 1.67 6.05
C PHE A 17 8.02 0.69 7.19
N TYR A 18 6.91 -0.02 7.07
CA TYR A 18 6.47 -0.99 8.06
C TYR A 18 5.97 -2.26 7.37
N THR A 19 6.32 -3.41 7.92
CA THR A 19 5.90 -4.71 7.39
C THR A 19 5.26 -5.58 8.45
N GLU A 20 4.25 -6.35 8.04
CA GLU A 20 3.67 -7.45 8.81
C GLU A 20 3.68 -8.73 7.98
N ARG A 21 4.11 -9.84 8.60
CA ARG A 21 4.07 -11.16 8.00
C ARG A 21 3.39 -12.14 8.95
N PHE A 22 2.48 -12.89 8.41
CA PHE A 22 1.75 -13.92 9.15
C PHE A 22 2.14 -15.28 8.62
N TYR A 23 2.47 -16.18 9.50
CA TYR A 23 2.89 -17.53 9.16
C TYR A 23 1.93 -18.53 9.79
N GLU A 24 1.52 -19.51 9.03
CA GLU A 24 0.89 -20.69 9.57
C GLU A 24 1.91 -21.54 10.33
N ARG A 25 1.40 -22.35 11.29
CA ARG A 25 2.28 -23.21 12.08
C ARG A 25 3.06 -24.15 11.16
N ASP A 26 4.37 -24.19 11.39
CA ASP A 26 5.31 -25.08 10.69
C ASP A 26 5.54 -24.71 9.19
N ASN A 27 5.15 -23.51 8.77
CA ASN A 27 5.46 -22.97 7.43
C ASN A 27 6.45 -21.81 7.58
N ASP A 28 7.54 -21.85 6.82
CA ASP A 28 8.54 -20.77 6.77
C ASP A 28 8.14 -19.66 5.80
N ASP A 29 7.22 -19.94 4.86
CA ASP A 29 6.67 -18.94 3.95
C ASP A 29 5.47 -18.23 4.61
N PRO A 30 5.39 -16.89 4.51
CA PRO A 30 4.26 -16.16 5.05
C PRO A 30 2.97 -16.49 4.29
N SER A 31 1.90 -16.78 5.01
CA SER A 31 0.55 -16.94 4.45
C SER A 31 -0.06 -15.59 4.06
N LEU A 32 0.41 -14.50 4.69
CA LEU A 32 0.01 -13.12 4.38
C LEU A 32 1.19 -12.18 4.60
N SER A 33 1.47 -11.33 3.61
CA SER A 33 2.48 -10.28 3.66
C SER A 33 1.83 -8.92 3.44
N VAL A 34 2.03 -8.01 4.38
CA VAL A 34 1.46 -6.67 4.38
C VAL A 34 2.55 -5.63 4.52
N VAL A 35 2.44 -4.57 3.72
CA VAL A 35 3.33 -3.41 3.78
C VAL A 35 2.49 -2.16 4.03
N TYR A 36 2.97 -1.29 4.90
CA TYR A 36 2.44 0.07 5.11
C TYR A 36 3.53 1.08 4.76
N ASP A 37 3.32 1.82 3.71
CA ASP A 37 4.27 2.72 3.09
C ASP A 37 5.62 2.03 2.78
N CYS A 38 6.39 2.58 1.92
CA CYS A 38 7.77 2.21 1.67
C CYS A 38 8.50 3.40 1.05
N GLY A 39 8.99 4.30 1.90
CA GLY A 39 9.65 5.48 1.42
C GLY A 39 10.56 6.10 2.47
N SER A 40 11.58 6.82 2.01
CA SER A 40 12.54 7.52 2.85
C SER A 40 13.19 8.67 2.09
N LYS A 41 13.55 9.73 2.83
CA LYS A 41 14.44 10.81 2.33
C LYS A 41 15.90 10.35 2.14
N THR A 42 16.22 9.12 2.58
CA THR A 42 17.56 8.54 2.41
C THR A 42 17.47 7.24 1.61
N PRO A 43 17.48 7.32 0.27
CA PRO A 43 17.25 6.16 -0.61
C PRO A 43 18.19 4.97 -0.35
N SER A 44 19.45 5.21 -0.01
CA SER A 44 20.41 4.12 0.25
C SER A 44 20.08 3.31 1.49
N ILE A 45 19.54 3.96 2.55
CA ILE A 45 19.10 3.26 3.75
C ILE A 45 17.84 2.45 3.43
N LEU A 46 16.89 3.06 2.72
CA LEU A 46 15.66 2.39 2.30
C LEU A 46 15.94 1.15 1.45
N GLN A 47 16.80 1.27 0.44
CA GLN A 47 17.17 0.13 -0.41
C GLN A 47 17.81 -1.00 0.38
N ASN A 48 18.71 -0.69 1.32
CA ASN A 48 19.31 -1.69 2.18
C ASN A 48 18.26 -2.40 3.06
N GLU A 49 17.30 -1.66 3.62
CA GLU A 49 16.21 -2.26 4.41
C GLU A 49 15.29 -3.13 3.54
N ILE A 50 14.98 -2.69 2.31
CA ILE A 50 14.22 -3.50 1.36
C ILE A 50 14.99 -4.78 1.01
N ASP A 51 16.31 -4.70 0.77
CA ASP A 51 17.13 -5.85 0.43
C ASP A 51 17.23 -6.89 1.55
N ILE A 52 17.22 -6.44 2.79
CA ILE A 52 17.19 -7.32 3.97
C ILE A 52 15.81 -7.96 4.15
N THR A 53 14.75 -7.21 3.83
CA THR A 53 13.36 -7.59 4.13
C THR A 53 12.77 -8.52 3.07
N PHE A 54 13.04 -8.25 1.79
CA PHE A 54 12.44 -8.96 0.67
C PHE A 54 13.47 -9.68 -0.18
N LEU A 55 13.17 -10.93 -0.51
CA LEU A 55 13.86 -11.65 -1.57
C LEU A 55 13.32 -11.19 -2.94
N ASN A 56 14.07 -11.53 -4.00
CA ASN A 56 13.59 -11.29 -5.37
C ASN A 56 12.35 -12.13 -5.62
N HIS A 57 11.34 -11.53 -6.26
CA HIS A 57 10.05 -12.15 -6.59
C HIS A 57 9.15 -12.47 -5.40
N ASP A 58 9.42 -11.89 -4.22
CA ASP A 58 8.51 -12.00 -3.08
C ASP A 58 7.12 -11.45 -3.42
N VAL A 59 6.12 -12.03 -2.77
CA VAL A 59 4.72 -11.61 -2.93
C VAL A 59 4.29 -10.76 -1.73
N ILE A 60 3.78 -9.58 -2.02
CA ILE A 60 3.14 -8.68 -1.07
C ILE A 60 1.64 -8.74 -1.33
N ASP A 61 0.88 -9.26 -0.40
CA ASP A 61 -0.58 -9.43 -0.57
C ASP A 61 -1.30 -8.07 -0.51
N LEU A 62 -0.91 -7.22 0.45
CA LEU A 62 -1.50 -5.90 0.65
C LEU A 62 -0.42 -4.85 0.83
N PHE A 63 -0.51 -3.77 0.07
CA PHE A 63 0.34 -2.61 0.22
C PHE A 63 -0.52 -1.39 0.52
N PHE A 64 -0.44 -0.88 1.74
CA PHE A 64 -1.15 0.32 2.17
C PHE A 64 -0.31 1.56 1.90
N VAL A 65 -0.90 2.56 1.26
CA VAL A 65 -0.34 3.88 1.07
C VAL A 65 -1.08 4.85 1.99
N SER A 66 -0.39 5.45 2.95
CA SER A 66 -0.99 6.42 3.85
C SER A 66 -1.28 7.74 3.13
N HIS A 67 -0.34 8.19 2.30
CA HIS A 67 -0.44 9.35 1.43
C HIS A 67 0.67 9.32 0.37
N PHE A 68 0.61 10.21 -0.62
CA PHE A 68 1.43 10.13 -1.83
C PHE A 68 2.71 10.99 -1.78
N HIS A 69 3.26 11.30 -0.61
CA HIS A 69 4.56 11.97 -0.55
C HIS A 69 5.70 11.00 -0.88
N ASN A 70 6.75 11.54 -1.49
CA ASN A 70 7.87 10.73 -1.97
C ASN A 70 8.53 9.89 -0.87
N ASP A 71 8.65 10.42 0.34
CA ASP A 71 9.23 9.72 1.48
C ASP A 71 8.32 8.62 2.09
N HIS A 72 7.16 8.35 1.47
CA HIS A 72 6.26 7.26 1.79
C HIS A 72 6.13 6.20 0.69
N ILE A 73 6.41 6.56 -0.56
CA ILE A 73 6.17 5.66 -1.69
C ILE A 73 7.36 5.45 -2.63
N CYS A 74 8.48 6.16 -2.48
CA CYS A 74 9.60 6.06 -3.42
C CYS A 74 10.27 4.67 -3.47
N GLY A 75 10.11 3.84 -2.45
CA GLY A 75 10.61 2.47 -2.42
C GLY A 75 9.79 1.48 -3.24
N VAL A 76 8.55 1.84 -3.62
CA VAL A 76 7.69 1.00 -4.46
C VAL A 76 8.34 0.70 -5.80
N ASP A 77 8.98 1.71 -6.41
CA ASP A 77 9.75 1.52 -7.65
C ASP A 77 10.83 0.43 -7.49
N TYR A 78 11.59 0.50 -6.40
CA TYR A 78 12.64 -0.49 -6.12
C TYR A 78 12.07 -1.90 -5.88
N LEU A 79 10.95 -2.01 -5.16
CA LEU A 79 10.26 -3.28 -4.96
C LEU A 79 9.79 -3.90 -6.28
N LEU A 80 9.15 -3.12 -7.14
CA LEU A 80 8.58 -3.62 -8.40
C LEU A 80 9.67 -3.91 -9.44
N ASN A 81 10.59 -3.00 -9.64
CA ASN A 81 11.55 -3.07 -10.75
C ASN A 81 12.85 -3.77 -10.39
N SER A 82 13.44 -3.50 -9.22
CA SER A 82 14.72 -4.08 -8.82
C SER A 82 14.56 -5.43 -8.11
N LYS A 83 13.61 -5.54 -7.18
CA LYS A 83 13.32 -6.80 -6.48
C LYS A 83 12.36 -7.69 -7.26
N GLN A 84 11.62 -7.13 -8.22
CA GLN A 84 10.59 -7.83 -9.00
C GLN A 84 9.52 -8.47 -8.10
N CYS A 85 9.22 -7.82 -6.98
CA CYS A 85 8.14 -8.24 -6.08
C CYS A 85 6.80 -8.12 -6.79
N THR A 86 5.89 -9.02 -6.47
CA THR A 86 4.49 -8.92 -6.91
C THR A 86 3.66 -8.28 -5.80
N ILE A 87 3.06 -7.14 -6.06
CA ILE A 87 2.10 -6.50 -5.15
C ILE A 87 0.70 -6.84 -5.66
N LYS A 88 -0.04 -7.66 -4.89
CA LYS A 88 -1.38 -8.13 -5.32
C LYS A 88 -2.43 -7.04 -5.23
N ARG A 89 -2.36 -6.18 -4.20
CA ARG A 89 -3.33 -5.10 -3.99
C ARG A 89 -2.66 -3.89 -3.35
N PHE A 90 -2.90 -2.73 -3.95
CA PHE A 90 -2.66 -1.44 -3.31
C PHE A 90 -3.95 -0.95 -2.64
N VAL A 91 -3.83 -0.53 -1.39
CA VAL A 91 -4.90 0.13 -0.65
C VAL A 91 -4.47 1.58 -0.46
N ILE A 92 -5.16 2.49 -1.12
CA ILE A 92 -4.80 3.91 -1.19
C ILE A 92 -5.93 4.80 -0.68
N PRO A 93 -5.65 6.00 -0.17
CA PRO A 93 -6.71 6.97 0.12
C PRO A 93 -7.40 7.43 -1.17
N VAL A 94 -8.66 7.82 -1.06
CA VAL A 94 -9.37 8.51 -2.16
C VAL A 94 -8.61 9.78 -2.52
N ILE A 95 -8.34 9.96 -3.80
CA ILE A 95 -7.58 11.10 -4.30
C ILE A 95 -8.56 12.13 -4.87
N THR A 96 -8.81 13.19 -4.10
CA THR A 96 -9.53 14.38 -4.61
C THR A 96 -8.56 15.28 -5.39
N GLU A 97 -9.10 16.22 -6.17
CA GLU A 97 -8.29 17.19 -6.92
C GLU A 97 -7.33 17.97 -6.00
N ASP A 98 -7.80 18.37 -4.82
CA ASP A 98 -6.99 19.11 -3.84
C ASP A 98 -5.83 18.24 -3.33
N ILE A 99 -6.10 16.97 -2.98
CA ILE A 99 -5.07 16.02 -2.54
C ILE A 99 -4.06 15.75 -3.67
N PHE A 100 -4.54 15.61 -4.90
CA PHE A 100 -3.67 15.43 -6.07
C PHE A 100 -2.72 16.62 -6.24
N ILE A 101 -3.27 17.84 -6.25
CA ILE A 101 -2.47 19.05 -6.45
C ILE A 101 -1.44 19.23 -5.32
N GLU A 102 -1.87 19.05 -4.07
CA GLU A 102 -0.99 19.18 -2.89
C GLU A 102 0.18 18.18 -2.96
N ALA A 103 -0.12 16.90 -3.12
CA ALA A 103 0.89 15.84 -3.17
C ALA A 103 1.83 16.01 -4.39
N TYR A 104 1.29 16.35 -5.56
CA TYR A 104 2.09 16.57 -6.76
C TYR A 104 3.08 17.72 -6.59
N LEU A 105 2.62 18.86 -6.05
CA LEU A 105 3.47 20.02 -5.79
C LEU A 105 4.51 19.74 -4.71
N TYR A 106 4.13 19.05 -3.65
CA TYR A 106 5.06 18.65 -2.59
C TYR A 106 6.20 17.80 -3.17
N ASN A 107 5.87 16.76 -3.91
CA ASN A 107 6.85 15.88 -4.54
C ASN A 107 7.72 16.62 -5.55
N TYR A 108 7.15 17.54 -6.32
CA TYR A 108 7.90 18.39 -7.25
C TYR A 108 8.93 19.26 -6.52
N ILE A 109 8.55 19.88 -5.43
CA ILE A 109 9.47 20.71 -4.61
C ILE A 109 10.57 19.85 -3.99
N GLU A 110 10.21 18.67 -3.48
CA GLU A 110 11.17 17.78 -2.80
C GLU A 110 12.18 17.15 -3.77
N THR A 111 11.72 16.68 -4.93
CA THR A 111 12.55 15.95 -5.89
C THR A 111 13.16 16.82 -6.97
N GLY A 112 12.65 18.04 -7.16
CA GLY A 112 12.99 18.91 -8.27
C GLY A 112 12.47 18.43 -9.63
N SER A 113 11.57 17.45 -9.66
CA SER A 113 11.08 16.82 -10.89
C SER A 113 9.58 16.52 -10.83
N GLY A 114 8.86 16.90 -11.88
CA GLY A 114 7.46 16.46 -12.09
C GLY A 114 7.35 14.99 -12.51
N HIS A 115 8.45 14.38 -12.92
CA HIS A 115 8.54 12.97 -13.35
C HIS A 115 9.23 12.09 -12.29
N SER A 116 9.06 12.42 -11.01
CA SER A 116 9.44 11.49 -9.95
C SER A 116 8.49 10.30 -9.96
N PHE A 117 8.97 9.12 -9.51
CA PHE A 117 8.12 7.93 -9.37
C PHE A 117 6.84 8.25 -8.57
N ALA A 118 6.98 9.01 -7.48
CA ALA A 118 5.85 9.41 -6.65
C ALA A 118 4.77 10.18 -7.43
N ASN A 119 5.18 11.12 -8.31
CA ASN A 119 4.23 11.87 -9.14
C ASN A 119 3.63 11.02 -10.27
N GLU A 120 4.41 10.14 -10.85
CA GLU A 120 3.90 9.22 -11.90
C GLU A 120 2.90 8.24 -11.28
N PHE A 121 3.21 7.64 -10.13
CA PHE A 121 2.32 6.74 -9.42
C PHE A 121 1.03 7.45 -8.96
N LEU A 122 1.14 8.63 -8.35
CA LEU A 122 0.00 9.47 -7.98
C LEU A 122 -0.90 9.77 -9.18
N THR A 123 -0.30 10.13 -10.33
CA THR A 123 -1.03 10.46 -11.56
C THR A 123 -1.76 9.25 -12.11
N GLN A 124 -1.13 8.09 -12.12
CA GLN A 124 -1.75 6.82 -12.54
C GLN A 124 -2.95 6.46 -11.63
N CYS A 125 -2.77 6.59 -10.31
CA CYS A 125 -3.86 6.36 -9.36
C CYS A 125 -5.02 7.35 -9.54
N TYR A 126 -4.73 8.63 -9.76
CA TYR A 126 -5.75 9.67 -9.95
C TYR A 126 -6.54 9.49 -11.26
N ASN A 127 -5.86 9.10 -12.34
CA ASN A 127 -6.49 8.86 -13.64
C ASN A 127 -7.22 7.51 -13.72
N GLY A 128 -7.12 6.68 -12.70
CA GLY A 128 -7.66 5.34 -12.72
C GLY A 128 -6.92 4.41 -13.68
N GLU A 129 -5.65 4.65 -13.95
CA GLU A 129 -4.79 3.74 -14.71
C GLU A 129 -4.29 2.61 -13.80
N ASN A 130 -4.15 1.38 -14.30
CA ASN A 130 -3.71 0.19 -13.55
C ASN A 130 -4.71 -0.33 -12.49
N ASN A 131 -5.96 -0.37 -12.82
CA ASN A 131 -7.09 -0.53 -11.90
C ASN A 131 -7.32 -1.94 -11.32
N ASP A 132 -6.71 -2.99 -11.90
CA ASP A 132 -7.00 -4.38 -11.52
C ASP A 132 -6.55 -4.74 -10.09
N TYR A 133 -5.73 -3.90 -9.45
CA TYR A 133 -5.17 -4.13 -8.12
C TYR A 133 -5.28 -2.94 -7.16
N LEU A 134 -6.03 -1.91 -7.55
CA LEU A 134 -6.17 -0.69 -6.76
C LEU A 134 -7.46 -0.71 -5.93
N VAL A 135 -7.34 -0.47 -4.64
CA VAL A 135 -8.48 -0.30 -3.72
C VAL A 135 -8.38 1.07 -3.08
N THR A 136 -9.37 1.94 -3.32
CA THR A 136 -9.42 3.25 -2.69
C THR A 136 -10.27 3.23 -1.42
N VAL A 137 -9.80 3.92 -0.39
CA VAL A 137 -10.47 4.00 0.92
C VAL A 137 -10.72 5.45 1.27
N ASP A 138 -11.99 5.80 1.52
CA ASP A 138 -12.37 7.13 2.00
C ASP A 138 -12.08 7.27 3.51
N SER A 139 -12.00 8.51 3.98
CA SER A 139 -11.69 8.80 5.37
C SER A 139 -12.80 8.38 6.33
N PHE A 140 -12.39 7.90 7.49
CA PHE A 140 -13.28 7.33 8.49
C PHE A 140 -13.99 8.38 9.34
N ASP A 141 -15.31 8.49 9.21
CA ASP A 141 -16.15 9.11 10.24
C ASP A 141 -16.96 8.07 11.06
N ASP A 142 -17.07 6.81 10.62
CA ASP A 142 -17.78 5.78 11.38
C ASP A 142 -17.23 4.35 11.19
N ILE A 143 -16.27 3.97 12.03
CA ILE A 143 -15.68 2.61 12.04
C ILE A 143 -16.72 1.51 12.33
N ARG A 144 -17.90 1.83 12.90
CA ARG A 144 -18.86 0.85 13.39
C ARG A 144 -19.72 0.23 12.31
N ASN A 145 -19.89 0.90 11.19
CA ASN A 145 -20.77 0.47 10.10
C ASN A 145 -20.02 0.05 8.81
N GLY A 146 -18.72 -0.16 8.91
CA GLY A 146 -17.88 -0.46 7.75
C GLY A 146 -18.17 -1.80 7.10
N GLN A 147 -18.08 -1.82 5.79
CA GLN A 147 -18.17 -3.03 4.99
C GLN A 147 -16.92 -3.89 5.20
N ILE A 148 -17.10 -5.20 5.36
CA ILE A 148 -15.99 -6.15 5.39
C ILE A 148 -15.70 -6.57 3.96
N ILE A 149 -14.47 -6.32 3.50
CA ILE A 149 -13.98 -6.89 2.25
C ILE A 149 -13.31 -8.21 2.57
N ASP A 150 -13.85 -9.27 2.01
CA ASP A 150 -13.26 -10.60 2.07
C ASP A 150 -12.44 -10.83 0.80
N PHE A 151 -11.11 -10.76 0.91
CA PHE A 151 -10.20 -10.88 -0.23
C PHE A 151 -10.17 -12.28 -0.85
N GLU A 152 -10.61 -13.31 -0.14
CA GLU A 152 -10.68 -14.68 -0.69
C GLU A 152 -11.87 -14.87 -1.62
N ASN A 153 -12.95 -14.12 -1.38
CA ASN A 153 -14.20 -14.19 -2.13
C ASN A 153 -14.43 -12.94 -3.01
N LEU A 154 -13.40 -12.10 -3.19
CA LEU A 154 -13.49 -10.92 -4.04
C LEU A 154 -13.48 -11.37 -5.51
N GLU A 155 -14.67 -11.64 -6.04
CA GLU A 155 -14.85 -11.67 -7.48
C GLU A 155 -14.71 -10.23 -7.97
N ILE A 156 -13.67 -9.98 -8.76
CA ILE A 156 -13.31 -8.64 -9.29
C ILE A 156 -14.49 -7.99 -10.01
N ASP A 157 -15.37 -8.78 -10.59
CA ASP A 157 -16.54 -8.32 -11.37
C ASP A 157 -17.63 -7.62 -10.53
N ASP A 158 -17.72 -7.89 -9.23
CA ASP A 158 -18.76 -7.31 -8.36
C ASP A 158 -18.37 -5.93 -7.76
N MET A 159 -17.10 -5.53 -7.90
CA MET A 159 -16.56 -4.34 -7.22
C MET A 159 -15.93 -3.31 -8.17
N VAL A 160 -15.88 -3.59 -9.47
CA VAL A 160 -15.28 -2.69 -10.45
C VAL A 160 -16.30 -1.65 -10.89
N SER A 161 -16.09 -0.39 -10.51
CA SER A 161 -16.74 0.73 -11.21
C SER A 161 -16.33 0.71 -12.68
N ALA A 162 -17.05 1.43 -13.55
CA ALA A 162 -16.71 1.51 -14.98
C ALA A 162 -15.28 2.01 -15.27
N THR A 163 -14.55 2.44 -14.24
CA THR A 163 -13.16 2.90 -14.27
C THR A 163 -12.16 1.87 -13.73
N GLY A 164 -12.61 0.72 -13.20
CA GLY A 164 -11.74 -0.31 -12.62
C GLY A 164 -11.19 0.00 -11.22
N VAL A 165 -11.51 1.17 -10.64
CA VAL A 165 -11.13 1.53 -9.27
C VAL A 165 -12.22 1.07 -8.32
N VAL A 166 -11.87 0.30 -7.31
CA VAL A 166 -12.78 -0.03 -6.22
C VAL A 166 -12.77 1.11 -5.22
N GLU A 167 -13.79 1.97 -5.29
CA GLU A 167 -14.00 3.02 -4.30
C GLU A 167 -14.76 2.46 -3.11
N ILE A 168 -14.14 2.51 -1.93
CA ILE A 168 -14.79 2.08 -0.70
C ILE A 168 -15.15 3.32 0.11
N HIS A 169 -16.41 3.69 0.00
CA HIS A 169 -17.01 4.77 0.78
C HIS A 169 -17.49 4.19 2.12
N ASN A 170 -16.68 4.17 3.10
CA ASN A 170 -16.94 3.86 4.52
C ASN A 170 -15.77 3.06 5.11
N PRO A 171 -15.62 3.05 6.44
CA PRO A 171 -14.54 2.31 7.07
C PRO A 171 -14.57 0.84 6.66
N THR A 172 -13.61 0.48 5.85
CA THR A 172 -13.51 -0.85 5.29
C THR A 172 -12.61 -1.70 6.14
N ARG A 173 -13.13 -2.87 6.45
CA ARG A 173 -12.37 -3.91 7.10
C ARG A 173 -11.94 -4.90 6.05
N VAL A 174 -10.65 -5.11 5.93
CA VAL A 174 -10.09 -6.12 5.05
C VAL A 174 -9.93 -7.40 5.85
N LYS A 175 -10.62 -8.45 5.42
CA LYS A 175 -10.50 -9.77 6.01
C LYS A 175 -9.76 -10.68 5.04
N LYS A 176 -8.72 -11.34 5.55
CA LYS A 176 -8.11 -12.47 4.88
C LYS A 176 -7.96 -13.59 5.92
N ASP A 177 -8.48 -14.77 5.64
CA ASP A 177 -8.56 -15.89 6.57
C ASP A 177 -9.25 -15.50 7.90
N ASN A 178 -8.49 -15.54 9.00
CA ASN A 178 -8.96 -15.15 10.33
C ASN A 178 -8.48 -13.75 10.75
N TRP A 179 -7.89 -12.98 9.84
CA TRP A 179 -7.35 -11.65 10.12
C TRP A 179 -8.27 -10.55 9.60
N LEU A 180 -8.41 -9.52 10.40
CA LEU A 180 -9.19 -8.33 10.08
C LEU A 180 -8.28 -7.10 10.11
N TYR A 181 -8.09 -6.49 8.94
CA TYR A 181 -7.37 -5.23 8.80
C TYR A 181 -8.36 -4.08 8.78
N ILE A 182 -8.07 -3.05 9.55
CA ILE A 182 -8.84 -1.82 9.58
C ILE A 182 -7.88 -0.71 9.19
N PRO A 183 -7.78 -0.35 7.90
CA PRO A 183 -6.99 0.80 7.51
C PRO A 183 -7.58 2.05 8.15
N SER A 184 -6.73 2.91 8.68
CA SER A 184 -7.15 4.18 9.25
C SER A 184 -6.36 5.31 8.59
N ILE A 185 -7.06 6.27 8.02
CA ILE A 185 -6.46 7.50 7.53
C ILE A 185 -6.68 8.55 8.61
N VAL A 186 -5.59 9.09 9.14
CA VAL A 186 -5.63 10.23 10.07
C VAL A 186 -5.46 11.48 9.21
N ARG A 187 -6.46 12.37 9.25
CA ARG A 187 -6.40 13.71 8.65
C ARG A 187 -5.71 14.67 9.55
#